data_cca9c84cc89483c279e133e78fe767e4
#
_entry.id   cca9c84cc89483c279e133e78fe767e4
#
_cell.length_a   1.000
_cell.length_b   1.000
_cell.length_c   1.000
_cell.angle_alpha   90.00
_cell.angle_beta   90.00
_cell.angle_gamma   90.00
#
_symmetry.space_group_name_H-M   'P 1'
#
loop_
_entity.id
_entity.type
_entity.pdbx_description
1 polymer ?
#
loop_
_entity_poly.entity_id
_entity_poly.type
_entity_poly.pdbx_seq_one_letter_code
_entity_poly.pdbx_strand_id
1 'polypeptide(L)'
;MGNALKGMIAGFVATLILSGLMLLNSTMGLMPQINIVRMLANLATLSTTAAWMDHFIVGVLIWGLLFAVYDGVATRPAHWLKGIIVGVFAWLMMMVAFMPLAGAGFFGAKIGITALVGLLILHLVYGVVLGATYGFLGVWAPVKAAVNLPKEEVVITGPNPLTMNSADINDHLPSSSPSGKTVLIIFGCLGGFFAMLVLAVEFRATLGF
;
A
#
# COMPACT_ATOMS: atom_id res chain seq x y z
N MET A 1 5.83 -17.91 3.83
CA MET A 1 6.27 -16.58 3.38
C MET A 1 5.79 -15.56 4.41
N GLY A 2 6.68 -14.70 4.93
CA GLY A 2 6.30 -13.69 5.94
C GLY A 2 5.38 -12.60 5.35
N ASN A 3 4.55 -11.98 6.20
CA ASN A 3 3.60 -10.95 5.74
C ASN A 3 4.29 -9.74 5.09
N ALA A 4 5.46 -9.33 5.61
CA ALA A 4 6.26 -8.25 5.03
C ALA A 4 6.68 -8.56 3.58
N LEU A 5 7.20 -9.78 3.32
CA LEU A 5 7.60 -10.19 1.98
C LEU A 5 6.41 -10.24 1.01
N LYS A 6 5.24 -10.71 1.47
CA LYS A 6 4.00 -10.64 0.67
C LYS A 6 3.64 -9.19 0.30
N GLY A 7 3.73 -8.29 1.29
CA GLY A 7 3.48 -6.87 1.06
C GLY A 7 4.44 -6.25 0.05
N MET A 8 5.73 -6.55 0.15
CA MET A 8 6.74 -6.08 -0.80
C MET A 8 6.49 -6.60 -2.23
N ILE A 9 6.18 -7.89 -2.39
CA ILE A 9 5.86 -8.47 -3.70
C ILE A 9 4.58 -7.84 -4.27
N ALA A 10 3.55 -7.72 -3.45
CA ALA A 10 2.30 -7.10 -3.86
C ALA A 10 2.48 -5.62 -4.22
N GLY A 11 3.29 -4.88 -3.43
CA GLY A 11 3.68 -3.51 -3.71
C GLY A 11 4.46 -3.39 -5.03
N PHE A 12 5.39 -4.30 -5.29
CA PHE A 12 6.15 -4.33 -6.54
C PHE A 12 5.23 -4.53 -7.76
N VAL A 13 4.34 -5.51 -7.72
CA VAL A 13 3.38 -5.77 -8.81
C VAL A 13 2.47 -4.57 -9.02
N ALA A 14 1.93 -3.99 -7.95
CA ALA A 14 1.07 -2.82 -8.04
C ALA A 14 1.81 -1.59 -8.61
N THR A 15 3.05 -1.35 -8.16
CA THR A 15 3.89 -0.26 -8.67
C THR A 15 4.25 -0.47 -10.15
N LEU A 16 4.52 -1.70 -10.55
CA LEU A 16 4.82 -2.02 -11.96
C LEU A 16 3.62 -1.71 -12.87
N ILE A 17 2.42 -2.12 -12.48
CA ILE A 17 1.20 -1.82 -13.24
C ILE A 17 0.94 -0.30 -13.27
N LEU A 18 1.07 0.37 -12.13
CA LEU A 18 0.92 1.82 -12.06
C LEU A 18 1.93 2.54 -12.98
N SER A 19 3.19 2.10 -12.97
CA SER A 19 4.24 2.64 -13.84
C SER A 19 3.91 2.47 -15.32
N GLY A 20 3.37 1.30 -15.70
CA GLY A 20 2.88 1.05 -17.05
C GLY A 20 1.75 2.01 -17.47
N LEU A 21 0.79 2.26 -16.57
CA LEU A 21 -0.29 3.24 -16.80
C LEU A 21 0.25 4.68 -16.90
N MET A 22 1.24 5.04 -16.09
CA MET A 22 1.89 6.36 -16.17
C MET A 22 2.64 6.55 -17.50
N LEU A 23 3.34 5.52 -17.98
CA LEU A 23 3.99 5.54 -19.29
C LEU A 23 2.96 5.63 -20.42
N LEU A 24 1.88 4.87 -20.32
CA LEU A 24 0.76 4.93 -21.29
C LEU A 24 0.14 6.33 -21.32
N ASN A 25 -0.11 6.93 -20.14
CA ASN A 25 -0.57 8.32 -20.08
C ASN A 25 0.40 9.29 -20.76
N SER A 26 1.70 9.10 -20.54
CA SER A 26 2.75 9.95 -21.15
C SER A 26 2.79 9.84 -22.67
N THR A 27 2.59 8.64 -23.22
CA THR A 27 2.60 8.39 -24.67
C THR A 27 1.30 8.84 -25.36
N MET A 28 0.16 8.65 -24.70
CA MET A 28 -1.15 9.03 -25.23
C MET A 28 -1.51 10.51 -25.01
N GLY A 29 -0.79 11.21 -24.12
CA GLY A 29 -1.06 12.59 -23.82
C GLY A 29 -2.43 12.85 -23.15
N LEU A 30 -2.99 11.85 -22.44
CA LEU A 30 -4.32 11.98 -21.82
C LEU A 30 -4.34 13.03 -20.72
N MET A 31 -3.26 13.11 -19.95
CA MET A 31 -3.05 14.09 -18.89
C MET A 31 -1.62 14.64 -18.97
N PRO A 32 -1.32 15.52 -19.97
CA PRO A 32 0.06 15.96 -20.24
C PRO A 32 0.67 16.78 -19.09
N GLN A 33 -0.17 17.41 -18.26
CA GLN A 33 0.24 18.15 -17.08
C GLN A 33 0.72 17.26 -15.92
N ILE A 34 0.50 15.93 -15.97
CA ILE A 34 0.89 15.00 -14.94
C ILE A 34 2.09 14.17 -15.41
N ASN A 35 3.25 14.51 -14.88
CA ASN A 35 4.44 13.66 -14.96
C ASN A 35 5.06 13.56 -13.57
N ILE A 36 4.54 12.64 -12.77
CA ILE A 36 4.92 12.48 -11.35
C ILE A 36 6.41 12.19 -11.19
N VAL A 37 6.98 11.36 -12.08
CA VAL A 37 8.42 11.04 -12.02
C VAL A 37 9.27 12.27 -12.28
N ARG A 38 8.87 13.12 -13.23
CA ARG A 38 9.57 14.39 -13.48
C ARG A 38 9.39 15.37 -12.31
N MET A 39 8.20 15.42 -11.72
CA MET A 39 7.95 16.25 -10.54
C MET A 39 8.80 15.78 -9.35
N LEU A 40 8.91 14.47 -9.15
CA LEU A 40 9.76 13.87 -8.13
C LEU A 40 11.25 14.15 -8.40
N ALA A 41 11.70 13.98 -9.64
CA ALA A 41 13.08 14.30 -10.04
C ALA A 41 13.42 15.77 -9.75
N ASN A 42 12.53 16.69 -10.09
CA ASN A 42 12.73 18.12 -9.86
C ASN A 42 12.74 18.46 -8.36
N LEU A 43 11.79 17.89 -7.58
CA LEU A 43 11.67 18.15 -6.15
C LEU A 43 12.91 17.68 -5.38
N ALA A 44 13.40 16.47 -5.68
CA ALA A 44 14.53 15.87 -4.99
C ALA A 44 15.89 16.12 -5.68
N THR A 45 15.93 16.95 -6.76
CA THR A 45 17.13 17.18 -7.58
C THR A 45 17.78 15.90 -8.08
N LEU A 46 16.96 14.91 -8.45
CA LEU A 46 17.38 13.61 -8.91
C LEU A 46 17.45 13.54 -10.44
N SER A 47 18.26 12.62 -10.95
CA SER A 47 18.11 12.17 -12.34
C SER A 47 16.77 11.45 -12.54
N THR A 48 16.26 11.42 -13.76
CA THR A 48 15.01 10.70 -14.08
C THR A 48 15.10 9.23 -13.68
N THR A 49 16.25 8.58 -13.87
CA THR A 49 16.48 7.19 -13.45
C THR A 49 16.36 7.02 -11.95
N ALA A 50 16.99 7.91 -11.18
CA ALA A 50 16.90 7.89 -9.72
C ALA A 50 15.47 8.14 -9.22
N ALA A 51 14.72 9.03 -9.87
CA ALA A 51 13.32 9.28 -9.55
C ALA A 51 12.42 8.06 -9.83
N TRP A 52 12.70 7.27 -10.86
CA TRP A 52 12.04 5.98 -11.07
C TRP A 52 12.37 4.98 -9.97
N MET A 53 13.65 4.89 -9.55
CA MET A 53 14.05 4.03 -8.43
C MET A 53 13.33 4.43 -7.13
N ASP A 54 13.26 5.73 -6.84
CA ASP A 54 12.57 6.26 -5.67
C ASP A 54 11.07 5.95 -5.72
N HIS A 55 10.42 6.10 -6.88
CA HIS A 55 9.03 5.70 -7.09
C HIS A 55 8.78 4.22 -6.74
N PHE A 56 9.68 3.31 -7.14
CA PHE A 56 9.58 1.90 -6.78
C PHE A 56 9.88 1.65 -5.30
N ILE A 57 10.86 2.35 -4.71
CA ILE A 57 11.14 2.26 -3.27
C ILE A 57 9.90 2.66 -2.46
N VAL A 58 9.27 3.77 -2.80
CA VAL A 58 8.04 4.24 -2.12
C VAL A 58 6.90 3.23 -2.29
N GLY A 59 6.64 2.76 -3.51
CA GLY A 59 5.55 1.82 -3.77
C GLY A 59 5.74 0.45 -3.13
N VAL A 60 6.97 -0.07 -3.13
CA VAL A 60 7.30 -1.40 -2.63
C VAL A 60 7.52 -1.40 -1.13
N LEU A 61 8.41 -0.53 -0.64
CA LEU A 61 8.80 -0.55 0.77
C LEU A 61 7.80 0.20 1.64
N ILE A 62 7.44 1.43 1.26
CA ILE A 62 6.54 2.22 2.12
C ILE A 62 5.12 1.66 2.04
N TRP A 63 4.50 1.69 0.87
CA TRP A 63 3.09 1.28 0.72
C TRP A 63 2.87 -0.22 0.82
N GLY A 64 3.81 -1.04 0.29
CA GLY A 64 3.73 -2.50 0.39
C GLY A 64 3.86 -3.01 1.83
N LEU A 65 4.81 -2.48 2.61
CA LEU A 65 4.97 -2.85 4.02
C LEU A 65 3.83 -2.29 4.88
N LEU A 66 3.41 -1.04 4.63
CA LEU A 66 2.26 -0.46 5.31
C LEU A 66 1.00 -1.32 5.11
N PHE A 67 0.76 -1.77 3.88
CA PHE A 67 -0.35 -2.66 3.60
C PHE A 67 -0.24 -3.97 4.37
N ALA A 68 0.95 -4.59 4.43
CA ALA A 68 1.16 -5.84 5.17
C ALA A 68 0.89 -5.68 6.67
N VAL A 69 1.29 -4.55 7.26
CA VAL A 69 1.01 -4.21 8.67
C VAL A 69 -0.49 -3.98 8.86
N TYR A 70 -1.11 -3.17 7.99
CA TYR A 70 -2.55 -2.89 8.04
C TYR A 70 -3.39 -4.16 7.89
N ASP A 71 -3.03 -5.04 6.95
CA ASP A 71 -3.75 -6.30 6.73
C ASP A 71 -3.63 -7.24 7.94
N GLY A 72 -2.46 -7.28 8.58
CA GLY A 72 -2.24 -8.08 9.79
C GLY A 72 -3.02 -7.60 11.02
N VAL A 73 -3.40 -6.31 11.04
CA VAL A 73 -4.14 -5.68 12.15
C VAL A 73 -5.65 -5.68 11.89
N ALA A 74 -6.07 -5.45 10.65
CA ALA A 74 -7.47 -5.35 10.27
C ALA A 74 -8.04 -6.72 9.85
N THR A 75 -8.93 -7.29 10.64
CA THR A 75 -9.59 -8.58 10.33
C THR A 75 -10.66 -8.47 9.24
N ARG A 76 -11.24 -7.30 9.04
CA ARG A 76 -12.22 -6.98 7.99
C ARG A 76 -11.86 -5.62 7.39
N PRO A 77 -12.19 -5.33 6.15
CA PRO A 77 -12.81 -6.08 5.05
C PRO A 77 -11.83 -7.00 4.27
N ALA A 78 -12.28 -7.54 3.10
CA ALA A 78 -11.44 -8.35 2.20
C ALA A 78 -10.17 -7.62 1.75
N HIS A 79 -9.10 -8.35 1.39
CA HIS A 79 -7.78 -7.79 1.07
C HIS A 79 -7.82 -6.70 -0.02
N TRP A 80 -8.59 -6.91 -1.10
CA TRP A 80 -8.71 -5.92 -2.19
C TRP A 80 -9.34 -4.61 -1.73
N LEU A 81 -10.30 -4.67 -0.79
CA LEU A 81 -10.94 -3.47 -0.25
C LEU A 81 -10.01 -2.74 0.73
N LYS A 82 -9.22 -3.48 1.51
CA LYS A 82 -8.13 -2.90 2.31
C LYS A 82 -7.11 -2.19 1.41
N GLY A 83 -6.81 -2.79 0.25
CA GLY A 83 -5.96 -2.17 -0.77
C GLY A 83 -6.51 -0.83 -1.26
N ILE A 84 -7.81 -0.74 -1.55
CA ILE A 84 -8.47 0.52 -1.92
C ILE A 84 -8.30 1.58 -0.81
N ILE A 85 -8.49 1.21 0.46
CA ILE A 85 -8.31 2.13 1.59
C ILE A 85 -6.88 2.68 1.61
N VAL A 86 -5.88 1.80 1.45
CA VAL A 86 -4.47 2.22 1.39
C VAL A 86 -4.20 3.07 0.14
N GLY A 87 -4.78 2.74 -1.01
CA GLY A 87 -4.67 3.53 -2.23
C GLY A 87 -5.25 4.95 -2.10
N VAL A 88 -6.44 5.07 -1.50
CA VAL A 88 -7.05 6.39 -1.21
C VAL A 88 -6.19 7.19 -0.22
N PHE A 89 -5.65 6.52 0.81
CA PHE A 89 -4.77 7.18 1.76
C PHE A 89 -3.46 7.65 1.10
N ALA A 90 -2.87 6.83 0.22
CA ALA A 90 -1.69 7.20 -0.55
C ALA A 90 -1.96 8.41 -1.46
N TRP A 91 -3.12 8.41 -2.14
CA TRP A 91 -3.56 9.55 -2.94
C TRP A 91 -3.72 10.81 -2.08
N LEU A 92 -4.35 10.70 -0.92
CA LEU A 92 -4.53 11.83 -0.02
C LEU A 92 -3.19 12.40 0.45
N MET A 93 -2.25 11.54 0.83
CA MET A 93 -0.89 11.95 1.20
C MET A 93 -0.17 12.65 0.04
N MET A 94 -0.32 12.13 -1.17
CA MET A 94 0.21 12.77 -2.36
C MET A 94 -0.40 14.16 -2.58
N MET A 95 -1.74 14.31 -2.44
CA MET A 95 -2.43 15.58 -2.66
C MET A 95 -2.08 16.64 -1.61
N VAL A 96 -1.93 16.23 -0.35
CA VAL A 96 -1.70 17.15 0.78
C VAL A 96 -0.23 17.46 0.98
N ALA A 97 0.66 16.52 0.72
CA ALA A 97 2.09 16.68 0.97
C ALA A 97 2.89 16.89 -0.32
N PHE A 98 2.87 15.91 -1.24
CA PHE A 98 3.72 15.94 -2.42
C PHE A 98 3.35 17.06 -3.41
N MET A 99 2.05 17.30 -3.68
CA MET A 99 1.61 18.31 -4.65
C MET A 99 2.01 19.73 -4.25
N PRO A 100 1.82 20.18 -3.00
CA PRO A 100 2.34 21.48 -2.56
C PRO A 100 3.85 21.60 -2.69
N LEU A 101 4.61 20.59 -2.26
CA LEU A 101 6.07 20.58 -2.36
C LEU A 101 6.57 20.62 -3.79
N ALA A 102 5.89 19.92 -4.71
CA ALA A 102 6.19 19.97 -6.14
C ALA A 102 5.73 21.27 -6.83
N GLY A 103 5.22 22.24 -6.06
CA GLY A 103 4.77 23.52 -6.59
C GLY A 103 3.41 23.52 -7.29
N ALA A 104 2.72 22.36 -7.30
CA ALA A 104 1.39 22.20 -7.92
C ALA A 104 0.24 22.75 -7.05
N GLY A 105 0.54 23.17 -5.81
CA GLY A 105 -0.43 23.66 -4.85
C GLY A 105 -1.22 22.56 -4.15
N PHE A 106 -1.95 22.92 -3.09
CA PHE A 106 -2.81 22.00 -2.34
C PHE A 106 -3.80 21.33 -3.30
N PHE A 107 -3.93 20.01 -3.17
CA PHE A 107 -4.77 19.17 -4.04
C PHE A 107 -4.50 19.35 -5.54
N GLY A 108 -3.29 19.79 -5.91
CA GLY A 108 -2.95 20.01 -7.30
C GLY A 108 -3.74 21.18 -7.94
N ALA A 109 -4.07 22.23 -7.17
CA ALA A 109 -4.92 23.33 -7.62
C ALA A 109 -4.42 24.02 -8.91
N LYS A 110 -3.10 23.99 -9.15
CA LYS A 110 -2.49 24.58 -10.36
C LYS A 110 -2.54 23.65 -11.59
N ILE A 111 -2.77 22.35 -11.41
CA ILE A 111 -2.79 21.36 -12.50
C ILE A 111 -4.21 20.92 -12.88
N GLY A 112 -5.20 21.38 -12.12
CA GLY A 112 -6.63 21.24 -12.45
C GLY A 112 -7.29 19.94 -12.01
N ILE A 113 -8.62 19.93 -12.07
CA ILE A 113 -9.48 18.84 -11.58
C ILE A 113 -9.24 17.51 -12.31
N THR A 114 -8.94 17.55 -13.60
CA THR A 114 -8.65 16.34 -14.40
C THR A 114 -7.46 15.58 -13.84
N ALA A 115 -6.43 16.32 -13.41
CA ALA A 115 -5.26 15.75 -12.76
C ALA A 115 -5.59 15.09 -11.42
N LEU A 116 -6.37 15.77 -10.59
CA LEU A 116 -6.81 15.27 -9.29
C LEU A 116 -7.57 13.96 -9.42
N VAL A 117 -8.56 13.90 -10.33
CA VAL A 117 -9.39 12.71 -10.57
C VAL A 117 -8.55 11.60 -11.22
N GLY A 118 -7.73 11.93 -12.19
CA GLY A 118 -6.86 10.95 -12.85
C GLY A 118 -5.88 10.29 -11.88
N LEU A 119 -5.28 11.06 -11.00
CA LEU A 119 -4.39 10.54 -9.95
C LEU A 119 -5.16 9.69 -8.92
N LEU A 120 -6.41 10.05 -8.58
CA LEU A 120 -7.24 9.19 -7.74
C LEU A 120 -7.49 7.84 -8.41
N ILE A 121 -7.86 7.81 -9.67
CA ILE A 121 -8.08 6.57 -10.42
C ILE A 121 -6.81 5.70 -10.41
N LEU A 122 -5.64 6.28 -10.67
CA LEU A 122 -4.36 5.56 -10.63
C LEU A 122 -4.09 4.95 -9.25
N HIS A 123 -4.38 5.66 -8.17
CA HIS A 123 -4.19 5.14 -6.81
C HIS A 123 -5.23 4.09 -6.42
N LEU A 124 -6.46 4.19 -6.94
CA LEU A 124 -7.47 3.13 -6.77
C LEU A 124 -7.04 1.85 -7.48
N VAL A 125 -6.54 1.94 -8.71
CA VAL A 125 -5.98 0.78 -9.43
C VAL A 125 -4.81 0.20 -8.67
N TYR A 126 -3.86 1.04 -8.22
CA TYR A 126 -2.75 0.60 -7.37
C TYR A 126 -3.24 -0.16 -6.14
N GLY A 127 -4.20 0.39 -5.41
CA GLY A 127 -4.74 -0.21 -4.19
C GLY A 127 -5.43 -1.55 -4.45
N VAL A 128 -6.26 -1.64 -5.49
CA VAL A 128 -6.91 -2.91 -5.87
C VAL A 128 -5.88 -3.98 -6.20
N VAL A 129 -4.88 -3.65 -7.02
CA VAL A 129 -3.82 -4.59 -7.41
C VAL A 129 -2.99 -5.01 -6.20
N LEU A 130 -2.62 -4.08 -5.32
CA LEU A 130 -1.89 -4.34 -4.08
C LEU A 130 -2.64 -5.34 -3.20
N GLY A 131 -3.90 -5.06 -2.89
CA GLY A 131 -4.72 -5.92 -2.03
C GLY A 131 -5.04 -7.28 -2.66
N ALA A 132 -5.37 -7.32 -3.96
CA ALA A 132 -5.66 -8.56 -4.68
C ALA A 132 -4.41 -9.45 -4.75
N THR A 133 -3.25 -8.89 -5.10
CA THR A 133 -1.98 -9.65 -5.17
C THR A 133 -1.59 -10.19 -3.80
N TYR A 134 -1.72 -9.38 -2.74
CA TYR A 134 -1.43 -9.82 -1.39
C TYR A 134 -2.33 -10.98 -0.94
N GLY A 135 -3.64 -10.88 -1.20
CA GLY A 135 -4.61 -11.94 -0.90
C GLY A 135 -4.30 -13.22 -1.68
N PHE A 136 -3.98 -13.11 -2.97
CA PHE A 136 -3.59 -14.25 -3.81
C PHE A 136 -2.35 -14.97 -3.25
N LEU A 137 -1.31 -14.23 -2.86
CA LEU A 137 -0.11 -14.80 -2.24
C LEU A 137 -0.42 -15.49 -0.90
N GLY A 138 -1.47 -15.06 -0.19
CA GLY A 138 -1.95 -15.68 1.04
C GLY A 138 -2.54 -17.08 0.84
N VAL A 139 -3.30 -17.25 -0.23
CA VAL A 139 -3.96 -18.53 -0.57
C VAL A 139 -2.93 -19.59 -1.00
N TRP A 140 -1.89 -19.22 -1.70
CA TRP A 140 -0.88 -20.18 -2.21
C TRP A 140 0.05 -20.74 -1.14
N ALA A 141 0.25 -20.05 -0.03
CA ALA A 141 1.14 -20.49 1.03
C ALA A 141 0.67 -21.78 1.75
N PRO A 142 -0.60 -21.92 2.15
CA PRO A 142 -1.10 -23.15 2.80
C PRO A 142 -1.17 -24.33 1.83
N VAL A 143 -1.46 -24.11 0.55
CA VAL A 143 -1.50 -25.19 -0.45
C VAL A 143 -0.13 -25.84 -0.63
N LYS A 144 0.95 -25.05 -0.71
CA LYS A 144 2.31 -25.58 -0.77
C LYS A 144 2.71 -26.31 0.50
N ALA A 145 2.31 -25.84 1.68
CA ALA A 145 2.57 -26.51 2.94
C ALA A 145 1.83 -27.86 3.02
N ALA A 146 0.56 -27.92 2.61
CA ALA A 146 -0.24 -29.14 2.59
C ALA A 146 0.30 -30.21 1.62
N VAL A 147 0.82 -29.80 0.46
CA VAL A 147 1.41 -30.73 -0.53
C VAL A 147 2.73 -31.33 -0.06
N ASN A 148 3.50 -30.62 0.77
CA ASN A 148 4.82 -31.05 1.27
C ASN A 148 4.77 -31.71 2.65
N LEU A 149 3.60 -31.91 3.26
CA LEU A 149 3.50 -32.71 4.47
C LEU A 149 3.81 -34.18 4.13
N PRO A 150 4.72 -34.83 4.88
CA PRO A 150 4.86 -36.28 4.80
C PRO A 150 3.47 -36.91 5.02
N LYS A 151 3.15 -37.97 4.25
CA LYS A 151 1.93 -38.76 4.46
C LYS A 151 2.09 -39.59 5.73
N GLU A 152 2.42 -38.97 6.83
CA GLU A 152 2.36 -39.60 8.12
C GLU A 152 0.92 -39.60 8.59
N GLU A 153 0.45 -40.79 8.95
CA GLU A 153 -0.90 -41.06 9.44
C GLU A 153 -1.28 -40.03 10.51
N VAL A 154 -2.24 -39.14 10.17
CA VAL A 154 -2.77 -38.17 11.13
C VAL A 154 -3.57 -38.99 12.17
N VAL A 155 -2.92 -39.43 13.22
CA VAL A 155 -3.61 -39.90 14.43
C VAL A 155 -4.27 -38.66 15.03
N ILE A 156 -5.55 -38.47 14.75
CA ILE A 156 -6.38 -37.44 15.37
C ILE A 156 -6.58 -37.85 16.84
N THR A 157 -5.69 -37.40 17.71
CA THR A 157 -5.76 -37.57 19.16
C THR A 157 -6.56 -36.45 19.85
N GLY A 158 -7.28 -35.61 19.07
CA GLY A 158 -8.15 -34.56 19.58
C GLY A 158 -9.64 -34.95 19.58
N PRO A 159 -10.48 -34.23 20.33
CA PRO A 159 -11.94 -34.46 20.33
C PRO A 159 -12.50 -34.29 18.91
N ASN A 160 -13.40 -35.22 18.54
CA ASN A 160 -14.04 -35.23 17.24
C ASN A 160 -14.78 -33.91 16.99
N PRO A 161 -14.45 -33.14 15.93
CA PRO A 161 -15.08 -31.86 15.66
C PRO A 161 -16.60 -31.92 15.47
N LEU A 162 -17.16 -33.12 15.20
CA LEU A 162 -18.59 -33.32 15.09
C LEU A 162 -19.30 -33.37 16.45
N THR A 163 -18.57 -33.46 17.56
CA THR A 163 -19.12 -33.49 18.93
C THR A 163 -18.84 -32.21 19.71
N MET A 164 -18.13 -31.23 19.14
CA MET A 164 -17.90 -29.97 19.80
C MET A 164 -19.13 -29.08 19.77
N ASN A 165 -19.52 -28.60 20.96
CA ASN A 165 -20.61 -27.64 21.10
C ASN A 165 -20.12 -26.26 20.61
N SER A 166 -21.01 -25.45 20.08
CA SER A 166 -20.68 -24.10 19.56
C SER A 166 -20.02 -23.18 20.60
N ALA A 167 -20.16 -23.47 21.90
CA ALA A 167 -19.47 -22.79 22.97
C ALA A 167 -17.97 -23.14 23.02
N ASP A 168 -17.59 -24.41 22.80
CA ASP A 168 -16.21 -24.88 22.85
C ASP A 168 -15.39 -24.36 21.66
N ILE A 169 -16.04 -24.12 20.50
CA ILE A 169 -15.41 -23.59 19.29
C ILE A 169 -14.97 -22.11 19.52
N ASN A 170 -15.76 -21.35 20.27
CA ASN A 170 -15.48 -19.94 20.51
C ASN A 170 -14.30 -19.70 21.48
N ASP A 171 -14.04 -20.65 22.40
CA ASP A 171 -12.92 -20.55 23.36
C ASP A 171 -11.55 -20.84 22.71
N HIS A 172 -11.51 -21.51 21.55
CA HIS A 172 -10.29 -21.84 20.84
C HIS A 172 -9.99 -20.90 19.66
N LEU A 173 -10.87 -19.96 19.37
CA LEU A 173 -10.57 -18.90 18.38
C LEU A 173 -9.71 -17.82 19.04
N PRO A 174 -8.54 -17.47 18.47
CA PRO A 174 -7.73 -16.39 19.02
C PRO A 174 -8.51 -15.07 18.98
N SER A 175 -8.99 -14.66 20.14
CA SER A 175 -9.73 -13.41 20.36
C SER A 175 -8.79 -12.23 20.46
N SER A 176 -8.17 -11.81 19.36
CA SER A 176 -7.48 -10.52 19.33
C SER A 176 -7.65 -9.85 17.97
N SER A 177 -8.84 -9.33 17.74
CA SER A 177 -8.99 -8.24 16.80
C SER A 177 -8.31 -7.00 17.40
N PRO A 178 -7.21 -6.49 16.79
CA PRO A 178 -6.63 -5.21 17.23
C PRO A 178 -7.70 -4.13 17.08
N SER A 179 -7.84 -3.34 18.12
CA SER A 179 -8.87 -2.30 18.15
C SER A 179 -8.64 -1.29 17.03
N GLY A 180 -9.71 -0.70 16.49
CA GLY A 180 -9.61 0.37 15.49
C GLY A 180 -8.68 1.52 15.89
N LYS A 181 -8.37 1.66 17.19
CA LYS A 181 -7.37 2.58 17.73
C LYS A 181 -5.95 2.26 17.25
N THR A 182 -5.58 0.98 17.10
CA THR A 182 -4.26 0.58 16.60
C THR A 182 -4.09 0.94 15.13
N VAL A 183 -5.14 0.76 14.32
CA VAL A 183 -5.16 1.17 12.91
C VAL A 183 -4.99 2.68 12.79
N LEU A 184 -5.73 3.45 13.60
CA LEU A 184 -5.65 4.92 13.62
C LEU A 184 -4.25 5.42 14.04
N ILE A 185 -3.60 4.76 14.99
CA ILE A 185 -2.24 5.08 15.44
C ILE A 185 -1.23 4.84 14.30
N ILE A 186 -1.33 3.72 13.57
CA ILE A 186 -0.44 3.42 12.45
C ILE A 186 -0.55 4.49 11.35
N PHE A 187 -1.77 4.83 10.95
CA PHE A 187 -2.00 5.89 9.96
C PHE A 187 -1.60 7.27 10.48
N GLY A 188 -1.83 7.55 11.76
CA GLY A 188 -1.41 8.79 12.42
C GLY A 188 0.11 8.95 12.49
N CYS A 189 0.85 7.89 12.83
CA CYS A 189 2.31 7.89 12.84
C CYS A 189 2.90 8.08 11.45
N LEU A 190 2.32 7.46 10.41
CA LEU A 190 2.77 7.67 9.03
C LEU A 190 2.44 9.07 8.52
N GLY A 191 1.25 9.59 8.82
CA GLY A 191 0.90 10.98 8.51
C GLY A 191 1.84 11.97 9.20
N GLY A 192 2.19 11.71 10.46
CA GLY A 192 3.17 12.50 11.22
C GLY A 192 4.58 12.43 10.64
N PHE A 193 5.04 11.23 10.24
CA PHE A 193 6.33 11.05 9.57
C PHE A 193 6.38 11.80 8.23
N PHE A 194 5.30 11.72 7.44
CA PHE A 194 5.22 12.45 6.17
C PHE A 194 5.17 13.96 6.37
N ALA A 195 4.42 14.44 7.38
CA ALA A 195 4.40 15.86 7.73
C ALA A 195 5.78 16.37 8.19
N MET A 196 6.53 15.55 8.93
CA MET A 196 7.89 15.87 9.36
C MET A 196 8.87 15.91 8.16
N LEU A 197 8.70 15.04 7.17
CA LEU A 197 9.47 15.03 5.94
C LEU A 197 9.19 16.30 5.11
N VAL A 198 7.91 16.70 5.01
CA VAL A 198 7.48 17.95 4.37
C VAL A 198 8.11 19.15 5.03
N LEU A 199 8.03 19.24 6.37
CA LEU A 199 8.64 20.32 7.14
C LEU A 199 10.16 20.38 6.99
N ALA A 200 10.83 19.23 6.92
CA ALA A 200 12.27 19.15 6.72
C ALA A 200 12.70 19.66 5.32
N VAL A 201 11.91 19.35 4.28
CA VAL A 201 12.17 19.87 2.91
C VAL A 201 11.90 21.36 2.81
N GLU A 202 10.81 21.85 3.42
CA GLU A 202 10.49 23.29 3.47
C GLU A 202 11.55 24.06 4.26
N PHE A 203 12.00 23.52 5.39
CA PHE A 203 13.06 24.13 6.20
C PHE A 203 14.39 24.19 5.46
N ARG A 204 14.72 23.14 4.69
CA ARG A 204 15.90 23.12 3.82
C ARG A 204 15.81 24.17 2.71
N ALA A 205 14.64 24.32 2.08
CA ALA A 205 14.40 25.31 1.03
C ALA A 205 14.49 26.75 1.56
N THR A 206 14.08 27.00 2.82
CA THR A 206 14.20 28.32 3.46
C THR A 206 15.63 28.66 3.89
N LEU A 207 16.48 27.66 4.12
CA LEU A 207 17.89 27.85 4.49
C LEU A 207 18.83 27.98 3.26
N GLY A 208 18.32 27.80 2.04
CA GLY A 208 19.08 28.00 0.80
C GLY A 208 20.12 26.91 0.51
N PHE A 209 19.94 25.68 1.05
CA PHE A 209 20.80 24.51 0.78
C PHE A 209 20.15 23.56 -0.22
#